data_d051b837c8b420116c89b70b3a691de8
#
_entry.id   d051b837c8b420116c89b70b3a691de8
#
_cell.length_a   1.000
_cell.length_b   1.000
_cell.length_c   1.000
_cell.angle_alpha   90.00
_cell.angle_beta   90.00
_cell.angle_gamma   90.00
#
_symmetry.space_group_name_H-M   'P 1'
#
loop_
_entity.id
_entity.type
_entity.pdbx_description
1 polymer ?
#
loop_
_entity_poly.entity_id
_entity_poly.type
_entity_poly.pdbx_seq_one_letter_code
_entity_poly.pdbx_strand_id
1 'polypeptide(L)'
;MTVRLPSVLETSLQRLRAGDLPQFGLLVLGLMVATLVVTWPARPGLPNESWYAVSQTRSVVVALLALGYGMGLPLASPRQAAATALAVLLLAITTLPLEVVAHAGSAPATPVWWAWLATPVATAGHLALGGLLGVLVRRLRLTALAPLLAPAVLVGAVAIDVRLGVTLLNPLTAALQVAPGHLAFHGSAAVVGAAALAWAARRRGGAA
;
A
#
# COMPACT_ATOMS: atom_id res chain seq x y z
N MET A 1 -7.77 -35.58 -6.59
CA MET A 1 -6.96 -34.71 -7.45
C MET A 1 -6.49 -33.52 -6.58
N THR A 2 -5.31 -33.61 -5.98
CA THR A 2 -4.76 -32.55 -5.10
C THR A 2 -4.12 -31.48 -5.97
N VAL A 3 -4.76 -30.34 -6.11
CA VAL A 3 -4.19 -29.18 -6.78
C VAL A 3 -3.04 -28.67 -5.93
N ARG A 4 -1.79 -28.88 -6.36
CA ARG A 4 -0.62 -28.26 -5.74
C ARG A 4 -0.63 -26.77 -6.07
N LEU A 5 -0.92 -25.96 -5.08
CA LEU A 5 -0.76 -24.50 -5.18
C LEU A 5 0.71 -24.16 -5.52
N PRO A 6 0.97 -23.15 -6.37
CA PRO A 6 2.33 -22.67 -6.59
C PRO A 6 3.02 -22.37 -5.25
N SER A 7 4.27 -22.74 -5.09
CA SER A 7 5.02 -22.59 -3.83
C SER A 7 5.04 -21.17 -3.25
N VAL A 8 4.92 -20.16 -4.11
CA VAL A 8 4.81 -18.73 -3.73
C VAL A 8 3.49 -18.46 -3.01
N LEU A 9 2.39 -19.03 -3.49
CA LEU A 9 1.06 -18.87 -2.89
C LEU A 9 0.96 -19.59 -1.54
N GLU A 10 1.57 -20.76 -1.45
CA GLU A 10 1.62 -21.54 -0.21
C GLU A 10 2.45 -20.84 0.87
N THR A 11 3.60 -20.26 0.52
CA THR A 11 4.42 -19.46 1.43
C THR A 11 3.72 -18.18 1.85
N SER A 12 2.94 -17.55 0.96
CA SER A 12 2.13 -16.36 1.28
C SER A 12 1.01 -16.69 2.24
N LEU A 13 0.31 -17.81 2.03
CA LEU A 13 -0.75 -18.28 2.91
C LEU A 13 -0.21 -18.72 4.28
N GLN A 14 0.98 -19.32 4.34
CA GLN A 14 1.65 -19.64 5.60
C GLN A 14 2.02 -18.40 6.38
N ARG A 15 2.48 -17.33 5.73
CA ARG A 15 2.74 -16.03 6.38
C ARG A 15 1.47 -15.32 6.83
N LEU A 16 0.39 -15.40 6.06
CA LEU A 16 -0.93 -14.94 6.48
C LEU A 16 -1.44 -15.68 7.72
N ARG A 17 -1.02 -16.95 7.90
CA ARG A 17 -1.33 -17.75 9.10
C ARG A 17 -0.38 -17.51 10.27
N ALA A 18 0.82 -17.03 10.03
CA ALA A 18 1.92 -16.97 11.00
C ALA A 18 1.95 -15.70 11.90
N GLY A 19 0.81 -15.06 12.14
CA GLY A 19 0.66 -14.14 13.28
C GLY A 19 0.74 -12.65 12.99
N ASP A 20 1.66 -12.14 12.19
CA ASP A 20 1.83 -10.69 12.04
C ASP A 20 0.82 -10.05 11.08
N LEU A 21 0.52 -10.72 9.96
CA LEU A 21 -0.44 -10.25 8.96
C LEU A 21 -1.90 -10.33 9.40
N PRO A 22 -2.37 -11.40 10.10
CA PRO A 22 -3.74 -11.42 10.64
C PRO A 22 -3.98 -10.35 11.71
N GLN A 23 -3.04 -10.13 12.62
CA GLN A 23 -3.16 -9.07 13.64
C GLN A 23 -3.24 -7.71 13.00
N PHE A 24 -2.46 -7.51 11.95
CA PHE A 24 -2.47 -6.28 11.20
C PHE A 24 -3.74 -6.13 10.35
N GLY A 25 -4.20 -7.19 9.70
CA GLY A 25 -5.48 -7.24 9.00
C GLY A 25 -6.65 -6.91 9.93
N LEU A 26 -6.62 -7.42 11.17
CA LEU A 26 -7.59 -7.09 12.20
C LEU A 26 -7.51 -5.62 12.65
N LEU A 27 -6.30 -5.06 12.76
CA LEU A 27 -6.12 -3.64 13.08
C LEU A 27 -6.71 -2.75 11.97
N VAL A 28 -6.40 -3.06 10.71
CA VAL A 28 -6.97 -2.36 9.55
C VAL A 28 -8.48 -2.49 9.53
N LEU A 29 -9.01 -3.71 9.67
CA LEU A 29 -10.44 -3.96 9.72
C LEU A 29 -11.09 -3.22 10.90
N GLY A 30 -10.47 -3.24 12.08
CA GLY A 30 -10.94 -2.51 13.26
C GLY A 30 -10.97 -1.00 13.04
N LEU A 31 -9.91 -0.41 12.46
CA LEU A 31 -9.87 1.00 12.09
C LEU A 31 -10.96 1.34 11.06
N MET A 32 -11.21 0.47 10.11
CA MET A 32 -12.22 0.66 9.08
C MET A 32 -13.63 0.54 9.65
N VAL A 33 -13.88 -0.44 10.51
CA VAL A 33 -15.17 -0.57 11.23
C VAL A 33 -15.38 0.63 12.16
N ALA A 34 -14.36 1.06 12.89
CA ALA A 34 -14.44 2.25 13.73
C ALA A 34 -14.76 3.51 12.91
N THR A 35 -14.11 3.68 11.76
CA THR A 35 -14.38 4.79 10.85
C THR A 35 -15.81 4.71 10.31
N LEU A 36 -16.29 3.53 9.91
CA LEU A 36 -17.68 3.32 9.49
C LEU A 36 -18.67 3.64 10.61
N VAL A 37 -18.43 3.19 11.83
CA VAL A 37 -19.32 3.45 12.99
C VAL A 37 -19.37 4.94 13.31
N VAL A 38 -18.23 5.64 13.30
CA VAL A 38 -18.16 7.08 13.57
C VAL A 38 -18.82 7.90 12.46
N THR A 39 -18.78 7.40 11.22
CA THR A 39 -19.34 8.11 10.06
C THR A 39 -20.77 7.68 9.71
N TRP A 40 -21.30 6.62 10.32
CA TRP A 40 -22.61 6.03 10.01
C TRP A 40 -23.83 6.97 10.18
N PRO A 41 -23.86 7.94 11.11
CA PRO A 41 -25.02 8.83 11.20
C PRO A 41 -25.05 9.90 10.09
N ALA A 42 -24.38 9.68 9.01
CA ALA A 42 -24.44 10.55 7.85
C ALA A 42 -25.87 10.66 7.32
N ARG A 43 -26.37 11.89 7.27
CA ARG A 43 -27.73 12.19 6.84
C ARG A 43 -27.90 11.88 5.35
N PRO A 44 -28.95 11.16 4.93
CA PRO A 44 -29.23 10.95 3.52
C PRO A 44 -29.36 12.30 2.79
N GLY A 45 -28.66 12.46 1.67
CA GLY A 45 -28.78 13.60 0.79
C GLY A 45 -27.72 14.71 0.94
N LEU A 46 -26.77 14.60 1.88
CA LEU A 46 -25.61 15.49 1.89
C LEU A 46 -24.40 14.78 1.27
N PRO A 47 -23.57 15.49 0.45
CA PRO A 47 -22.31 14.96 -0.02
C PRO A 47 -21.48 14.60 1.21
N ASN A 48 -21.19 13.31 1.34
CA ASN A 48 -20.72 12.77 2.60
C ASN A 48 -19.21 12.88 2.69
N GLU A 49 -18.70 13.97 3.24
CA GLU A 49 -17.28 14.14 3.59
C GLU A 49 -16.76 12.97 4.42
N SER A 50 -17.63 12.32 5.19
CA SER A 50 -17.33 11.13 5.97
C SER A 50 -16.88 9.94 5.12
N TRP A 51 -17.46 9.76 3.93
CA TRP A 51 -17.09 8.67 3.03
C TRP A 51 -15.75 8.92 2.36
N TYR A 52 -15.43 10.18 2.07
CA TYR A 52 -14.09 10.56 1.62
C TYR A 52 -13.04 10.24 2.70
N ALA A 53 -13.36 10.46 3.97
CA ALA A 53 -12.48 10.13 5.08
C ALA A 53 -12.19 8.61 5.16
N VAL A 54 -13.18 7.75 4.87
CA VAL A 54 -12.98 6.29 4.78
C VAL A 54 -11.99 5.94 3.67
N SER A 55 -12.20 6.47 2.47
CA SER A 55 -11.34 6.21 1.31
C SER A 55 -9.92 6.73 1.54
N GLN A 56 -9.77 7.93 2.10
CA GLN A 56 -8.49 8.52 2.45
C GLN A 56 -7.76 7.71 3.51
N THR A 57 -8.43 7.36 4.60
CA THR A 57 -7.84 6.55 5.69
C THR A 57 -7.36 5.21 5.17
N ARG A 58 -8.18 4.52 4.35
CA ARG A 58 -7.80 3.29 3.69
C ARG A 58 -6.52 3.46 2.87
N SER A 59 -6.49 4.48 2.02
CA SER A 59 -5.35 4.72 1.13
C SER A 59 -4.06 4.98 1.90
N VAL A 60 -4.12 5.76 2.99
CA VAL A 60 -2.97 6.02 3.88
C VAL A 60 -2.51 4.75 4.58
N VAL A 61 -3.44 3.99 5.13
CA VAL A 61 -3.11 2.74 5.84
C VAL A 61 -2.45 1.75 4.89
N VAL A 62 -3.00 1.55 3.70
CA VAL A 62 -2.42 0.67 2.67
C VAL A 62 -1.03 1.16 2.25
N ALA A 63 -0.84 2.48 2.08
CA ALA A 63 0.46 3.05 1.72
C ALA A 63 1.50 2.87 2.83
N LEU A 64 1.14 3.13 4.09
CA LEU A 64 2.02 2.92 5.25
C LEU A 64 2.49 1.47 5.36
N LEU A 65 1.54 0.53 5.16
CA LEU A 65 1.86 -0.88 5.13
C LEU A 65 2.84 -1.25 4.04
N ALA A 66 2.49 -0.85 2.83
CA ALA A 66 3.30 -1.17 1.68
C ALA A 66 4.72 -0.60 1.84
N LEU A 67 4.87 0.63 2.33
CA LEU A 67 6.16 1.22 2.66
C LEU A 67 6.90 0.43 3.76
N GLY A 68 6.20 0.12 4.85
CA GLY A 68 6.78 -0.60 5.99
C GLY A 68 7.27 -2.00 5.62
N TYR A 69 6.42 -2.81 5.00
CA TYR A 69 6.81 -4.15 4.51
C TYR A 69 7.86 -4.07 3.41
N GLY A 70 7.76 -3.05 2.54
CA GLY A 70 8.75 -2.76 1.51
C GLY A 70 10.15 -2.62 2.09
N MET A 71 10.33 -1.90 3.19
CA MET A 71 11.64 -1.72 3.84
C MET A 71 12.31 -3.03 4.28
N GLY A 72 11.52 -4.07 4.51
CA GLY A 72 12.00 -5.42 4.82
C GLY A 72 12.44 -6.24 3.59
N LEU A 73 11.94 -5.94 2.39
CA LEU A 73 12.17 -6.74 1.18
C LEU A 73 13.65 -6.98 0.86
N PRO A 74 14.55 -5.98 1.00
CA PRO A 74 15.96 -6.21 0.72
C PRO A 74 16.67 -7.22 1.63
N LEU A 75 16.08 -7.59 2.78
CA LEU A 75 16.63 -8.62 3.68
C LEU A 75 16.11 -10.02 3.37
N ALA A 76 15.01 -10.08 2.66
CA ALA A 76 14.34 -11.34 2.35
C ALA A 76 15.01 -12.05 1.17
N SER A 77 14.89 -13.37 1.13
CA SER A 77 15.19 -14.11 -0.09
C SER A 77 14.21 -13.71 -1.21
N PRO A 78 14.53 -13.91 -2.50
CA PRO A 78 13.63 -13.54 -3.60
C PRO A 78 12.21 -14.16 -3.46
N ARG A 79 12.13 -15.41 -2.98
CA ARG A 79 10.84 -16.08 -2.72
C ARG A 79 10.06 -15.41 -1.59
N GLN A 80 10.74 -15.07 -0.50
CA GLN A 80 10.13 -14.37 0.63
C GLN A 80 9.70 -12.94 0.24
N ALA A 81 10.50 -12.22 -0.55
CA ALA A 81 10.16 -10.90 -1.04
C ALA A 81 8.91 -10.94 -1.92
N ALA A 82 8.84 -11.89 -2.86
CA ALA A 82 7.66 -12.09 -3.71
C ALA A 82 6.41 -12.46 -2.89
N ALA A 83 6.56 -13.37 -1.91
CA ALA A 83 5.46 -13.75 -1.03
C ALA A 83 4.96 -12.57 -0.19
N THR A 84 5.86 -11.75 0.35
CA THR A 84 5.49 -10.55 1.11
C THR A 84 4.78 -9.53 0.21
N ALA A 85 5.31 -9.28 -0.97
CA ALA A 85 4.69 -8.35 -1.92
C ALA A 85 3.28 -8.80 -2.32
N LEU A 86 3.11 -10.10 -2.63
CA LEU A 86 1.81 -10.66 -2.95
C LEU A 86 0.84 -10.56 -1.76
N ALA A 87 1.28 -10.87 -0.54
CA ALA A 87 0.44 -10.78 0.64
C ALA A 87 -0.05 -9.36 0.91
N VAL A 88 0.82 -8.35 0.75
CA VAL A 88 0.44 -6.94 0.91
C VAL A 88 -0.51 -6.49 -0.20
N LEU A 89 -0.28 -6.92 -1.45
CA LEU A 89 -1.20 -6.64 -2.57
C LEU A 89 -2.57 -7.26 -2.35
N LEU A 90 -2.63 -8.52 -1.91
CA LEU A 90 -3.90 -9.19 -1.59
C LEU A 90 -4.63 -8.48 -0.45
N LEU A 91 -3.91 -8.09 0.61
CA LEU A 91 -4.48 -7.31 1.69
C LEU A 91 -5.06 -5.98 1.20
N ALA A 92 -4.33 -5.25 0.35
CA ALA A 92 -4.84 -4.01 -0.25
C ALA A 92 -6.11 -4.24 -1.07
N ILE A 93 -6.17 -5.33 -1.86
CA ILE A 93 -7.34 -5.70 -2.65
C ILE A 93 -8.53 -6.06 -1.76
N THR A 94 -8.32 -6.74 -0.63
CA THR A 94 -9.42 -7.09 0.30
C THR A 94 -10.06 -5.86 0.95
N THR A 95 -9.42 -4.70 0.89
CA THR A 95 -9.99 -3.45 1.37
C THR A 95 -10.90 -2.75 0.36
N LEU A 96 -10.90 -3.18 -0.91
CA LEU A 96 -11.68 -2.54 -1.99
C LEU A 96 -13.20 -2.55 -1.78
N PRO A 97 -13.84 -3.56 -1.15
CA PRO A 97 -15.27 -3.49 -0.86
C PRO A 97 -15.68 -2.22 -0.09
N LEU A 98 -14.79 -1.65 0.72
CA LEU A 98 -15.06 -0.41 1.43
C LEU A 98 -15.11 0.80 0.51
N GLU A 99 -14.33 0.81 -0.57
CA GLU A 99 -14.47 1.81 -1.61
C GLU A 99 -15.83 1.72 -2.30
N VAL A 100 -16.34 0.50 -2.53
CA VAL A 100 -17.69 0.32 -3.10
C VAL A 100 -18.73 0.93 -2.17
N VAL A 101 -18.64 0.64 -0.87
CA VAL A 101 -19.55 1.20 0.14
C VAL A 101 -19.40 2.72 0.23
N ALA A 102 -18.17 3.24 0.25
CA ALA A 102 -17.89 4.67 0.25
C ALA A 102 -18.50 5.36 -0.99
N HIS A 103 -18.36 4.76 -2.17
CA HIS A 103 -18.92 5.29 -3.40
C HIS A 103 -20.45 5.23 -3.44
N ALA A 104 -21.07 4.20 -2.86
CA ALA A 104 -22.52 4.09 -2.78
C ALA A 104 -23.15 5.18 -1.87
N GLY A 105 -22.42 5.61 -0.83
CA GLY A 105 -22.87 6.62 0.12
C GLY A 105 -22.51 8.06 -0.24
N SER A 106 -21.59 8.26 -1.19
CA SER A 106 -21.18 9.58 -1.70
C SER A 106 -21.41 9.60 -3.21
N ALA A 107 -21.65 10.73 -3.82
CA ALA A 107 -21.62 10.87 -5.27
C ALA A 107 -20.22 11.35 -5.70
N PRO A 108 -19.17 10.50 -5.66
CA PRO A 108 -17.81 10.91 -5.90
C PRO A 108 -17.60 11.25 -7.37
N ALA A 109 -16.69 12.17 -7.63
CA ALA A 109 -16.23 12.47 -8.99
C ALA A 109 -15.44 11.30 -9.61
N THR A 110 -14.93 10.39 -8.76
CA THR A 110 -14.14 9.23 -9.21
C THR A 110 -15.01 7.98 -9.32
N PRO A 111 -14.99 7.27 -10.45
CA PRO A 111 -15.70 6.02 -10.59
C PRO A 111 -15.02 4.90 -9.77
N VAL A 112 -15.82 3.93 -9.31
CA VAL A 112 -15.34 2.80 -8.49
C VAL A 112 -14.20 2.02 -9.17
N TRP A 113 -14.28 1.80 -10.49
CA TRP A 113 -13.25 1.09 -11.24
C TRP A 113 -11.87 1.74 -11.13
N TRP A 114 -11.82 3.06 -10.91
CA TRP A 114 -10.56 3.76 -10.69
C TRP A 114 -9.84 3.27 -9.43
N ALA A 115 -10.56 3.10 -8.34
CA ALA A 115 -9.98 2.57 -7.09
C ALA A 115 -9.45 1.15 -7.27
N TRP A 116 -10.15 0.31 -8.08
CA TRP A 116 -9.70 -1.04 -8.40
C TRP A 116 -8.40 -1.07 -9.19
N LEU A 117 -8.19 -0.10 -10.06
CA LEU A 117 -6.94 0.05 -10.82
C LEU A 117 -5.84 0.71 -9.95
N ALA A 118 -6.18 1.81 -9.28
CA ALA A 118 -5.22 2.63 -8.55
C ALA A 118 -4.64 1.89 -7.32
N THR A 119 -5.46 1.14 -6.60
CA THR A 119 -5.03 0.47 -5.36
C THR A 119 -3.86 -0.50 -5.58
N PRO A 120 -3.91 -1.49 -6.48
CA PRO A 120 -2.79 -2.41 -6.66
C PRO A 120 -1.54 -1.71 -7.22
N VAL A 121 -1.70 -0.75 -8.13
CA VAL A 121 -0.59 0.00 -8.71
C VAL A 121 0.11 0.85 -7.66
N ALA A 122 -0.65 1.62 -6.87
CA ALA A 122 -0.10 2.44 -5.80
C ALA A 122 0.55 1.57 -4.71
N THR A 123 -0.06 0.44 -4.36
CA THR A 123 0.51 -0.50 -3.38
C THR A 123 1.84 -1.06 -3.85
N ALA A 124 1.94 -1.48 -5.12
CA ALA A 124 3.18 -1.97 -5.70
C ALA A 124 4.26 -0.87 -5.73
N GLY A 125 3.89 0.35 -6.08
CA GLY A 125 4.79 1.52 -6.04
C GLY A 125 5.31 1.81 -4.64
N HIS A 126 4.45 1.83 -3.63
CA HIS A 126 4.86 2.05 -2.24
C HIS A 126 5.73 0.91 -1.70
N LEU A 127 5.45 -0.35 -2.06
CA LEU A 127 6.30 -1.49 -1.73
C LEU A 127 7.72 -1.31 -2.30
N ALA A 128 7.82 -0.91 -3.56
CA ALA A 128 9.10 -0.69 -4.23
C ALA A 128 9.87 0.49 -3.60
N LEU A 129 9.19 1.62 -3.34
CA LEU A 129 9.77 2.77 -2.63
C LEU A 129 10.23 2.39 -1.22
N GLY A 130 9.43 1.62 -0.49
CA GLY A 130 9.82 1.05 0.80
C GLY A 130 11.09 0.20 0.69
N GLY A 131 11.18 -0.65 -0.34
CA GLY A 131 12.38 -1.44 -0.61
C GLY A 131 13.63 -0.60 -0.84
N LEU A 132 13.53 0.47 -1.62
CA LEU A 132 14.63 1.42 -1.84
C LEU A 132 15.02 2.15 -0.55
N LEU A 133 14.03 2.61 0.24
CA LEU A 133 14.25 3.18 1.56
C LEU A 133 14.95 2.18 2.49
N GLY A 134 14.53 0.93 2.50
CA GLY A 134 15.17 -0.12 3.29
C GLY A 134 16.63 -0.36 2.92
N VAL A 135 17.02 -0.21 1.64
CA VAL A 135 18.43 -0.23 1.22
C VAL A 135 19.16 0.99 1.77
N LEU A 136 18.58 2.18 1.64
CA LEU A 136 19.17 3.45 2.08
C LEU A 136 19.40 3.46 3.60
N VAL A 137 18.37 3.11 4.37
CA VAL A 137 18.40 3.04 5.84
C VAL A 137 19.56 2.16 6.34
N ARG A 138 19.77 1.02 5.68
CA ARG A 138 20.87 0.14 6.04
C ARG A 138 22.23 0.68 5.66
N ARG A 139 22.34 1.28 4.48
CA ARG A 139 23.60 1.93 4.06
C ARG A 139 24.02 3.02 5.02
N LEU A 140 23.07 3.81 5.48
CA LEU A 140 23.27 4.91 6.41
C LEU A 140 23.29 4.47 7.90
N ARG A 141 23.09 3.18 8.19
CA ARG A 141 23.00 2.62 9.55
C ARG A 141 21.91 3.26 10.41
N LEU A 142 20.81 3.70 9.80
CA LEU A 142 19.69 4.38 10.44
C LEU A 142 18.53 3.41 10.80
N THR A 143 18.84 2.16 11.11
CA THR A 143 17.84 1.12 11.32
C THR A 143 16.87 1.42 12.49
N ALA A 144 17.36 2.12 13.52
CA ALA A 144 16.52 2.56 14.64
C ALA A 144 15.43 3.58 14.22
N LEU A 145 15.64 4.31 13.12
CA LEU A 145 14.68 5.28 12.60
C LEU A 145 13.69 4.69 11.58
N ALA A 146 13.87 3.45 11.19
CA ALA A 146 13.04 2.80 10.18
C ALA A 146 11.53 2.92 10.43
N PRO A 147 11.01 2.74 11.68
CA PRO A 147 9.57 2.87 11.95
C PRO A 147 9.03 4.28 11.71
N LEU A 148 9.88 5.31 11.84
CA LEU A 148 9.47 6.71 11.65
C LEU A 148 9.53 7.15 10.20
N LEU A 149 10.27 6.42 9.35
CA LEU A 149 10.49 6.84 7.96
C LEU A 149 9.25 6.65 7.08
N ALA A 150 8.48 5.60 7.28
CA ALA A 150 7.27 5.41 6.48
C ALA A 150 6.25 6.55 6.67
N PRO A 151 5.87 6.93 7.91
CA PRO A 151 5.01 8.10 8.10
C PRO A 151 5.66 9.40 7.65
N ALA A 152 6.97 9.61 7.87
CA ALA A 152 7.66 10.81 7.43
C ALA A 152 7.67 10.96 5.90
N VAL A 153 7.87 9.87 5.17
CA VAL A 153 7.80 9.84 3.70
C VAL A 153 6.39 10.19 3.22
N LEU A 154 5.34 9.68 3.85
CA LEU A 154 3.97 10.03 3.47
C LEU A 154 3.64 11.49 3.76
N VAL A 155 4.03 12.01 4.92
CA VAL A 155 3.86 13.43 5.25
C VAL A 155 4.62 14.29 4.25
N GLY A 156 5.86 13.91 3.91
CA GLY A 156 6.66 14.59 2.89
C GLY A 156 6.00 14.54 1.51
N ALA A 157 5.43 13.40 1.12
CA ALA A 157 4.71 13.23 -0.13
C ALA A 157 3.50 14.15 -0.23
N VAL A 158 2.71 14.24 0.85
CA VAL A 158 1.58 15.18 0.94
C VAL A 158 2.06 16.63 0.81
N ALA A 159 3.10 16.99 1.57
CA ALA A 159 3.64 18.36 1.56
C ALA A 159 4.17 18.77 0.17
N ILE A 160 4.87 17.85 -0.52
CA ILE A 160 5.40 18.09 -1.86
C ILE A 160 4.25 18.29 -2.85
N ASP A 161 3.28 17.38 -2.88
CA ASP A 161 2.16 17.46 -3.82
C ASP A 161 1.33 18.74 -3.60
N VAL A 162 1.06 19.09 -2.34
CA VAL A 162 0.37 20.34 -2.00
C VAL A 162 1.18 21.56 -2.45
N ARG A 163 2.49 21.56 -2.21
CA ARG A 163 3.36 22.68 -2.60
C ARG A 163 3.46 22.88 -4.11
N LEU A 164 3.45 21.80 -4.86
CA LEU A 164 3.58 21.80 -6.31
C LEU A 164 2.23 21.87 -7.03
N GLY A 165 1.11 21.73 -6.34
CA GLY A 165 -0.22 21.69 -6.94
C GLY A 165 -0.43 20.46 -7.83
N VAL A 166 0.22 19.34 -7.51
CA VAL A 166 0.16 18.08 -8.30
C VAL A 166 -0.41 16.94 -7.48
N THR A 167 -0.76 15.84 -8.13
CA THR A 167 -1.22 14.61 -7.49
C THR A 167 -0.38 13.44 -8.02
N LEU A 168 0.85 13.34 -7.52
CA LEU A 168 1.80 12.31 -7.92
C LEU A 168 2.08 11.32 -6.78
N LEU A 169 2.37 11.82 -5.60
CA LEU A 169 2.89 11.07 -4.47
C LEU A 169 1.83 10.80 -3.41
N ASN A 170 0.89 11.73 -3.27
CA ASN A 170 -0.06 11.78 -2.17
C ASN A 170 -1.23 10.80 -2.36
N PRO A 171 -1.36 9.75 -1.53
CA PRO A 171 -2.45 8.80 -1.63
C PRO A 171 -3.82 9.39 -1.25
N LEU A 172 -3.85 10.50 -0.48
CA LEU A 172 -5.10 11.16 -0.05
C LEU A 172 -5.84 11.79 -1.22
N THR A 173 -5.13 12.56 -2.04
CA THR A 173 -5.73 13.22 -3.20
C THR A 173 -6.05 12.23 -4.31
N ALA A 174 -5.24 11.20 -4.49
CA ALA A 174 -5.49 10.14 -5.46
C ALA A 174 -6.76 9.32 -5.16
N ALA A 175 -7.19 9.27 -3.89
CA ALA A 175 -8.44 8.62 -3.50
C ALA A 175 -9.69 9.44 -3.88
N LEU A 176 -9.54 10.76 -4.05
CA LEU A 176 -10.65 11.69 -4.27
C LEU A 176 -10.88 12.06 -5.73
N GLN A 177 -9.90 11.82 -6.59
CA GLN A 177 -9.96 12.22 -7.99
C GLN A 177 -9.20 11.26 -8.90
N VAL A 178 -9.58 11.21 -10.18
CA VAL A 178 -8.81 10.49 -11.19
C VAL A 178 -7.47 11.19 -11.38
N ALA A 179 -6.39 10.52 -11.00
CA ALA A 179 -5.04 11.06 -11.02
C ALA A 179 -4.10 10.19 -11.87
N PRO A 180 -4.08 10.34 -13.21
CA PRO A 180 -3.22 9.54 -14.08
C PRO A 180 -1.73 9.68 -13.74
N GLY A 181 -1.29 10.87 -13.30
CA GLY A 181 0.07 11.11 -12.86
C GLY A 181 0.47 10.25 -11.65
N HIS A 182 -0.45 10.06 -10.71
CA HIS A 182 -0.25 9.16 -9.56
C HIS A 182 -0.03 7.71 -10.01
N LEU A 183 -0.85 7.21 -10.94
CA LEU A 183 -0.67 5.87 -11.49
C LEU A 183 0.64 5.73 -12.25
N ALA A 184 1.00 6.70 -13.08
CA ALA A 184 2.24 6.68 -13.83
C ALA A 184 3.45 6.69 -12.90
N PHE A 185 3.45 7.52 -11.87
CA PHE A 185 4.51 7.57 -10.87
C PHE A 185 4.66 6.24 -10.14
N HIS A 186 3.58 5.73 -9.54
CA HIS A 186 3.64 4.49 -8.76
C HIS A 186 3.89 3.26 -9.61
N GLY A 187 3.35 3.21 -10.83
CA GLY A 187 3.65 2.17 -11.81
C GLY A 187 5.13 2.15 -12.20
N SER A 188 5.70 3.32 -12.49
CA SER A 188 7.13 3.45 -12.78
C SER A 188 7.99 3.08 -11.58
N ALA A 189 7.62 3.52 -10.38
CA ALA A 189 8.31 3.17 -9.13
C ALA A 189 8.28 1.66 -8.87
N ALA A 190 7.15 1.00 -9.16
CA ALA A 190 7.02 -0.46 -9.02
C ALA A 190 7.99 -1.19 -9.96
N VAL A 191 8.02 -0.82 -11.24
CA VAL A 191 8.89 -1.47 -12.24
C VAL A 191 10.36 -1.22 -11.95
N VAL A 192 10.76 0.04 -11.78
CA VAL A 192 12.16 0.42 -11.53
C VAL A 192 12.64 -0.12 -10.19
N GLY A 193 11.81 -0.03 -9.15
CA GLY A 193 12.15 -0.53 -7.83
C GLY A 193 12.28 -2.06 -7.81
N ALA A 194 11.39 -2.79 -8.48
CA ALA A 194 11.49 -4.25 -8.60
C ALA A 194 12.76 -4.66 -9.35
N ALA A 195 13.09 -3.97 -10.46
CA ALA A 195 14.32 -4.21 -11.21
C ALA A 195 15.58 -3.95 -10.36
N ALA A 196 15.61 -2.83 -9.61
CA ALA A 196 16.71 -2.48 -8.74
C ALA A 196 16.90 -3.49 -7.60
N LEU A 197 15.81 -3.94 -6.97
CA LEU A 197 15.84 -4.95 -5.92
C LEU A 197 16.31 -6.31 -6.45
N ALA A 198 15.82 -6.72 -7.63
CA ALA A 198 16.25 -7.95 -8.29
C ALA A 198 17.74 -7.93 -8.64
N TRP A 199 18.23 -6.80 -9.16
CA TRP A 199 19.64 -6.63 -9.46
C TRP A 199 20.51 -6.67 -8.20
N ALA A 200 20.09 -6.00 -7.13
CA ALA A 200 20.79 -6.04 -5.84
C ALA A 200 20.84 -7.46 -5.24
N ALA A 201 19.77 -8.24 -5.41
CA ALA A 201 19.72 -9.64 -4.97
C ALA A 201 20.69 -10.54 -5.75
N ARG A 202 20.79 -10.37 -7.08
CA ARG A 202 21.73 -11.13 -7.92
C ARG A 202 23.19 -10.89 -7.54
N ARG A 203 23.56 -9.65 -7.24
CA ARG A 203 24.93 -9.30 -6.82
C ARG A 203 25.35 -9.97 -5.51
N ARG A 204 24.40 -10.23 -4.60
CA ARG A 204 24.69 -10.93 -3.34
C ARG A 204 24.89 -12.44 -3.54
N GLY A 205 24.13 -13.05 -4.44
CA GLY A 205 24.24 -14.49 -4.72
C GLY A 205 25.47 -14.88 -5.53
N GLY A 206 26.10 -13.94 -6.22
CA GLY A 206 27.35 -14.18 -6.96
C GLY A 206 28.64 -13.96 -6.16
N ALA A 207 28.52 -13.53 -4.88
CA ALA A 207 29.66 -13.30 -3.99
C ALA A 207 29.83 -14.40 -2.91
N ALA A 208 29.02 -15.45 -2.99
CA ALA A 208 29.08 -16.65 -2.15
C ALA A 208 29.55 -17.85 -2.97
#